data_89270018bf4875f64b7f075fbe88a074
#
_entry.id   89270018bf4875f64b7f075fbe88a074
#
_cell.length_a   1.000
_cell.length_b   1.000
_cell.length_c   1.000
_cell.angle_alpha   90.00
_cell.angle_beta   90.00
_cell.angle_gamma   90.00
#
_symmetry.space_group_name_H-M   'P 1'
#
loop_
_entity.id
_entity.type
_entity.pdbx_description
1 polymer ?
#
loop_
_entity_poly.entity_id
_entity_poly.type
_entity_poly.pdbx_seq_one_letter_code
_entity_poly.pdbx_strand_id
1 'polypeptide(L)'
;MNTHENTLIIKEPTINVEKALISKYPAFTDKPAPFKRSALFMLKKLVHENEINSFLDINKDATGFEFIERVLDYFNFGYSISNHDRANIPSSGRVVIVANHPLGALDGLALLKMVGEVRRDVRIVANDVLMNFDPIKNLFLPVDNLGKGTRKRDIERIVDALHQ
;
A
#
# COMPACT_ATOMS: atom_id res chain seq x y z
N MET A 1 42.37 -24.39 7.42
CA MET A 1 41.15 -24.83 6.74
C MET A 1 40.01 -24.04 7.35
N ASN A 2 39.63 -22.91 6.73
CA ASN A 2 38.51 -22.10 7.17
C ASN A 2 37.29 -22.47 6.32
N THR A 3 36.37 -23.20 6.94
CA THR A 3 35.03 -23.43 6.38
C THR A 3 34.23 -22.16 6.57
N HIS A 4 34.10 -21.37 5.50
CA HIS A 4 33.08 -20.33 5.43
C HIS A 4 31.72 -21.00 5.37
N GLU A 5 31.01 -21.05 6.48
CA GLU A 5 29.58 -21.31 6.50
C GLU A 5 28.89 -20.19 5.74
N ASN A 6 28.47 -20.52 4.54
CA ASN A 6 27.64 -19.64 3.72
C ASN A 6 26.20 -19.72 4.27
N THR A 7 25.94 -19.02 5.36
CA THR A 7 24.58 -18.87 5.90
C THR A 7 23.78 -18.09 4.88
N LEU A 8 22.99 -18.78 4.08
CA LEU A 8 21.98 -18.17 3.20
C LEU A 8 21.01 -17.41 4.14
N ILE A 9 21.19 -16.10 4.22
CA ILE A 9 20.21 -15.21 4.86
C ILE A 9 18.95 -15.28 4.00
N ILE A 10 18.02 -16.15 4.36
CA ILE A 10 16.68 -16.18 3.76
C ILE A 10 16.00 -14.88 4.18
N LYS A 11 15.99 -13.90 3.30
CA LYS A 11 15.30 -12.63 3.50
C LYS A 11 13.80 -12.93 3.64
N GLU A 12 13.20 -12.53 4.75
CA GLU A 12 11.75 -12.64 4.91
C GLU A 12 11.04 -11.86 3.81
N PRO A 13 9.96 -12.40 3.22
CA PRO A 13 9.19 -11.69 2.20
C PRO A 13 8.58 -10.43 2.80
N THR A 14 8.59 -9.34 2.05
CA THR A 14 8.02 -8.04 2.45
C THR A 14 6.53 -8.16 2.73
N ILE A 15 5.82 -8.89 1.86
CA ILE A 15 4.42 -9.27 2.07
C ILE A 15 4.37 -10.74 2.44
N ASN A 16 3.77 -11.02 3.59
CA ASN A 16 3.57 -12.37 4.11
C ASN A 16 2.10 -12.58 4.46
N VAL A 17 1.37 -13.24 3.56
CA VAL A 17 -0.06 -13.51 3.68
C VAL A 17 -0.38 -14.34 4.92
N GLU A 18 0.46 -15.31 5.27
CA GLU A 18 0.26 -16.14 6.44
C GLU A 18 0.34 -15.31 7.72
N LYS A 19 1.37 -14.48 7.85
CA LYS A 19 1.57 -13.58 9.00
C LYS A 19 0.40 -12.58 9.13
N ALA A 20 -0.03 -12.00 8.01
CA ALA A 20 -1.17 -11.08 7.97
C ALA A 20 -2.48 -11.78 8.37
N LEU A 21 -2.71 -13.01 7.88
CA LEU A 21 -3.90 -13.78 8.19
C LEU A 21 -3.95 -14.16 9.67
N ILE A 22 -2.85 -14.66 10.24
CA ILE A 22 -2.76 -15.04 11.65
C ILE A 22 -2.95 -13.82 12.55
N SER A 23 -2.35 -12.70 12.21
CA SER A 23 -2.51 -11.45 12.96
C SER A 23 -3.96 -11.00 13.04
N LYS A 24 -4.71 -11.13 11.95
CA LYS A 24 -6.12 -10.69 11.88
C LYS A 24 -7.10 -11.74 12.39
N TYR A 25 -6.77 -13.01 12.20
CA TYR A 25 -7.60 -14.16 12.56
C TYR A 25 -6.77 -15.21 13.33
N PRO A 26 -6.44 -14.98 14.61
CA PRO A 26 -5.62 -15.90 15.42
C PRO A 26 -6.15 -17.32 15.46
N ALA A 27 -7.48 -17.51 15.47
CA ALA A 27 -8.13 -18.81 15.44
C ALA A 27 -7.81 -19.66 14.18
N PHE A 28 -7.17 -19.05 13.17
CA PHE A 28 -6.67 -19.80 12.00
C PHE A 28 -5.54 -20.76 12.38
N THR A 29 -4.77 -20.46 13.42
CA THR A 29 -3.70 -21.34 13.93
C THR A 29 -4.22 -22.67 14.42
N ASP A 30 -5.46 -22.72 14.93
CA ASP A 30 -6.07 -23.91 15.52
C ASP A 30 -6.66 -24.88 14.48
N LYS A 31 -6.65 -24.48 13.20
CA LYS A 31 -7.18 -25.33 12.13
C LYS A 31 -6.23 -26.49 11.79
N PRO A 32 -6.76 -27.65 11.34
CA PRO A 32 -5.94 -28.77 10.93
C PRO A 32 -4.91 -28.42 9.87
N ALA A 33 -3.70 -28.99 9.97
CA ALA A 33 -2.57 -28.68 9.09
C ALA A 33 -2.90 -28.80 7.58
N PRO A 34 -3.60 -29.85 7.08
CA PRO A 34 -3.92 -29.95 5.66
C PRO A 34 -4.84 -28.81 5.18
N PHE A 35 -5.82 -28.44 6.00
CA PHE A 35 -6.70 -27.30 5.70
C PHE A 35 -5.90 -25.99 5.64
N LYS A 36 -5.04 -25.72 6.63
CA LYS A 36 -4.18 -24.51 6.64
C LYS A 36 -3.32 -24.42 5.39
N ARG A 37 -2.65 -25.54 5.02
CA ARG A 37 -1.78 -25.58 3.83
C ARG A 37 -2.54 -25.27 2.55
N SER A 38 -3.71 -25.88 2.36
CA SER A 38 -4.54 -25.65 1.18
C SER A 38 -5.08 -24.23 1.13
N ALA A 39 -5.61 -23.72 2.23
CA ALA A 39 -6.13 -22.36 2.32
C ALA A 39 -5.04 -21.32 2.08
N LEU A 40 -3.86 -21.47 2.69
CA LEU A 40 -2.73 -20.58 2.48
C LEU A 40 -2.22 -20.63 1.04
N PHE A 41 -2.11 -21.82 0.44
CA PHE A 41 -1.71 -21.97 -0.95
C PHE A 41 -2.65 -21.22 -1.88
N MET A 42 -3.97 -21.41 -1.71
CA MET A 42 -4.97 -20.71 -2.51
C MET A 42 -4.92 -19.20 -2.29
N LEU A 43 -4.81 -18.77 -1.03
CA LEU A 43 -4.79 -17.33 -0.70
C LEU A 43 -3.53 -16.65 -1.24
N LYS A 44 -2.35 -17.25 -1.06
CA LYS A 44 -1.08 -16.75 -1.61
C LYS A 44 -1.13 -16.63 -3.13
N LYS A 45 -1.72 -17.62 -3.79
CA LYS A 45 -1.92 -17.60 -5.25
C LYS A 45 -2.91 -16.53 -5.67
N LEU A 46 -4.02 -16.36 -4.93
CA LEU A 46 -5.04 -15.34 -5.24
C LEU A 46 -4.52 -13.91 -5.11
N VAL A 47 -3.70 -13.65 -4.10
CA VAL A 47 -3.11 -12.33 -3.88
C VAL A 47 -1.78 -12.13 -4.64
N HIS A 48 -1.33 -13.12 -5.40
CA HIS A 48 -0.07 -13.07 -6.15
C HIS A 48 1.15 -12.71 -5.28
N GLU A 49 1.24 -13.31 -4.06
CA GLU A 49 2.28 -12.99 -3.05
C GLU A 49 3.69 -13.00 -3.65
N ASN A 50 4.01 -14.01 -4.46
CA ASN A 50 5.36 -14.16 -5.04
C ASN A 50 5.67 -13.06 -6.05
N GLU A 51 4.71 -12.74 -6.93
CA GLU A 51 4.85 -11.70 -7.94
C GLU A 51 5.01 -10.32 -7.31
N ILE A 52 4.21 -10.03 -6.28
CA ILE A 52 4.33 -8.77 -5.54
C ILE A 52 5.67 -8.68 -4.84
N ASN A 53 6.11 -9.73 -4.14
CA ASN A 53 7.40 -9.72 -3.46
C ASN A 53 8.57 -9.59 -4.45
N SER A 54 8.50 -10.26 -5.61
CA SER A 54 9.50 -10.10 -6.68
C SER A 54 9.52 -8.67 -7.21
N PHE A 55 8.36 -8.06 -7.44
CA PHE A 55 8.27 -6.67 -7.85
C PHE A 55 8.88 -5.72 -6.82
N LEU A 56 8.59 -5.94 -5.52
CA LEU A 56 9.15 -5.14 -4.42
C LEU A 56 10.67 -5.28 -4.32
N ASP A 57 11.21 -6.47 -4.51
CA ASP A 57 12.65 -6.70 -4.48
C ASP A 57 13.40 -6.04 -5.64
N ILE A 58 12.81 -6.05 -6.83
CA ILE A 58 13.38 -5.39 -8.02
C ILE A 58 13.33 -3.86 -7.85
N ASN A 59 12.29 -3.32 -7.21
CA ASN A 59 12.04 -1.89 -7.06
C ASN A 59 12.32 -1.36 -5.65
N LYS A 60 13.18 -2.02 -4.89
CA LYS A 60 13.51 -1.66 -3.50
C LYS A 60 14.14 -0.28 -3.32
N ASP A 61 14.71 0.27 -4.39
CA ASP A 61 15.34 1.60 -4.47
C ASP A 61 14.31 2.72 -4.68
N ALA A 62 13.13 2.39 -5.21
CA ALA A 62 12.09 3.36 -5.49
C ALA A 62 11.21 3.64 -4.26
N THR A 63 10.88 4.90 -4.05
CA THR A 63 9.98 5.33 -2.96
C THR A 63 9.05 6.45 -3.41
N GLY A 64 7.94 6.63 -2.68
CA GLY A 64 7.00 7.72 -2.94
C GLY A 64 6.41 7.66 -4.36
N PHE A 65 6.45 8.77 -5.06
CA PHE A 65 5.86 8.88 -6.40
C PHE A 65 6.58 8.05 -7.46
N GLU A 66 7.90 7.89 -7.35
CA GLU A 66 8.65 7.02 -8.26
C GLU A 66 8.18 5.56 -8.15
N PHE A 67 7.98 5.07 -6.93
CA PHE A 67 7.43 3.73 -6.74
C PHE A 67 6.02 3.60 -7.33
N ILE A 68 5.16 4.63 -7.16
CA ILE A 68 3.82 4.65 -7.75
C ILE A 68 3.89 4.54 -9.29
N GLU A 69 4.80 5.28 -9.93
CA GLU A 69 5.00 5.20 -11.38
C GLU A 69 5.36 3.79 -11.81
N ARG A 70 6.34 3.15 -11.16
CA ARG A 70 6.76 1.78 -11.47
C ARG A 70 5.62 0.76 -11.29
N VAL A 71 4.75 0.96 -10.28
CA VAL A 71 3.56 0.11 -10.09
C VAL A 71 2.58 0.29 -11.24
N LEU A 72 2.25 1.52 -11.61
CA LEU A 72 1.30 1.80 -12.70
C LEU A 72 1.84 1.25 -14.03
N ASP A 73 3.13 1.41 -14.31
CA ASP A 73 3.79 0.88 -15.50
C ASP A 73 3.76 -0.66 -15.53
N TYR A 74 4.05 -1.31 -14.39
CA TYR A 74 4.00 -2.78 -14.26
C TYR A 74 2.62 -3.34 -14.62
N PHE A 75 1.56 -2.67 -14.19
CA PHE A 75 0.19 -3.06 -14.51
C PHE A 75 -0.31 -2.51 -15.85
N ASN A 76 0.54 -1.81 -16.60
CA ASN A 76 0.16 -1.08 -17.81
C ASN A 76 -1.12 -0.22 -17.59
N PHE A 77 -1.17 0.42 -16.41
CA PHE A 77 -2.32 1.20 -15.98
C PHE A 77 -2.14 2.68 -16.31
N GLY A 78 -2.82 3.12 -17.36
CA GLY A 78 -2.83 4.51 -17.79
C GLY A 78 -4.09 5.25 -17.34
N TYR A 79 -3.97 6.56 -17.20
CA TYR A 79 -5.10 7.47 -17.04
C TYR A 79 -4.92 8.67 -17.97
N SER A 80 -6.01 9.35 -18.28
CA SER A 80 -5.97 10.63 -19.01
C SER A 80 -6.76 11.68 -18.25
N ILE A 81 -6.25 12.92 -18.25
CA ILE A 81 -6.91 14.06 -17.67
C ILE A 81 -6.85 15.23 -18.66
N SER A 82 -7.95 15.96 -18.82
CA SER A 82 -7.94 17.16 -19.64
C SER A 82 -7.15 18.29 -18.96
N ASN A 83 -6.57 19.20 -19.75
CA ASN A 83 -5.90 20.38 -19.19
C ASN A 83 -6.83 21.24 -18.33
N HIS A 84 -8.10 21.29 -18.70
CA HIS A 84 -9.14 22.00 -17.94
C HIS A 84 -9.33 21.37 -16.54
N ASP A 85 -9.48 20.07 -16.49
CA ASP A 85 -9.68 19.35 -15.21
C ASP A 85 -8.43 19.40 -14.33
N ARG A 86 -7.24 19.28 -14.94
CA ARG A 86 -5.97 19.43 -14.24
C ARG A 86 -5.81 20.81 -13.59
N ALA A 87 -6.28 21.85 -14.26
CA ALA A 87 -6.25 23.23 -13.75
C ALA A 87 -7.16 23.42 -12.50
N ASN A 88 -8.13 22.52 -12.28
CA ASN A 88 -8.97 22.56 -11.09
C ASN A 88 -8.28 21.98 -9.84
N ILE A 89 -7.10 21.34 -9.97
CA ILE A 89 -6.33 20.88 -8.83
C ILE A 89 -5.56 22.09 -8.25
N PRO A 90 -5.88 22.57 -7.04
CA PRO A 90 -5.18 23.73 -6.47
C PRO A 90 -3.71 23.39 -6.18
N SER A 91 -2.81 24.24 -6.63
CA SER A 91 -1.37 24.10 -6.39
C SER A 91 -0.94 24.48 -4.96
N SER A 92 -1.81 25.16 -4.20
CA SER A 92 -1.55 25.62 -2.84
C SER A 92 -2.85 25.68 -2.02
N GLY A 93 -2.69 25.85 -0.71
CA GLY A 93 -3.82 25.92 0.23
C GLY A 93 -4.35 24.55 0.65
N ARG A 94 -5.27 24.57 1.59
CA ARG A 94 -5.88 23.36 2.17
C ARG A 94 -6.97 22.81 1.26
N VAL A 95 -6.85 21.55 0.88
CA VAL A 95 -7.78 20.89 -0.03
C VAL A 95 -8.06 19.48 0.44
N VAL A 96 -9.30 19.06 0.33
CA VAL A 96 -9.71 17.66 0.45
C VAL A 96 -10.26 17.23 -0.91
N ILE A 97 -9.62 16.21 -1.50
CA ILE A 97 -10.06 15.60 -2.76
C ILE A 97 -10.83 14.33 -2.42
N VAL A 98 -12.01 14.20 -2.96
CA VAL A 98 -12.88 13.03 -2.78
C VAL A 98 -13.10 12.38 -4.14
N ALA A 99 -12.91 11.07 -4.21
CA ALA A 99 -13.13 10.29 -5.42
C ALA A 99 -13.79 8.96 -5.08
N ASN A 100 -14.54 8.41 -6.03
CA ASN A 100 -14.94 7.01 -5.97
C ASN A 100 -13.71 6.12 -6.24
N HIS A 101 -13.73 4.88 -5.72
CA HIS A 101 -12.57 4.00 -5.67
C HIS A 101 -12.94 2.56 -6.09
N PRO A 102 -13.43 2.35 -7.31
CA PRO A 102 -13.98 1.07 -7.74
C PRO A 102 -12.91 0.00 -8.03
N LEU A 103 -11.69 0.40 -8.44
CA LEU A 103 -10.62 -0.51 -8.83
C LEU A 103 -9.63 -0.81 -7.69
N GLY A 104 -9.87 -0.28 -6.49
CA GLY A 104 -9.01 -0.49 -5.33
C GLY A 104 -7.66 0.23 -5.44
N ALA A 105 -6.53 -0.46 -5.23
CA ALA A 105 -5.23 0.18 -5.11
C ALA A 105 -4.82 1.00 -6.34
N LEU A 106 -5.14 0.55 -7.55
CA LEU A 106 -4.63 1.17 -8.79
C LEU A 106 -5.20 2.57 -9.04
N ASP A 107 -6.50 2.77 -8.83
CA ASP A 107 -7.09 4.10 -9.01
C ASP A 107 -6.66 5.07 -7.90
N GLY A 108 -6.44 4.58 -6.68
CA GLY A 108 -5.87 5.37 -5.60
C GLY A 108 -4.44 5.82 -5.91
N LEU A 109 -3.60 4.94 -6.46
CA LEU A 109 -2.24 5.28 -6.87
C LEU A 109 -2.23 6.24 -8.07
N ALA A 110 -3.12 6.04 -9.05
CA ALA A 110 -3.27 6.96 -10.18
C ALA A 110 -3.71 8.36 -9.72
N LEU A 111 -4.65 8.44 -8.77
CA LEU A 111 -5.07 9.70 -8.17
C LEU A 111 -3.91 10.40 -7.44
N LEU A 112 -3.13 9.64 -6.64
CA LEU A 112 -1.95 10.18 -5.98
C LEU A 112 -0.92 10.72 -6.98
N LYS A 113 -0.64 9.97 -8.06
CA LYS A 113 0.25 10.43 -9.13
C LYS A 113 -0.27 11.70 -9.77
N MET A 114 -1.52 11.71 -10.18
CA MET A 114 -2.16 12.83 -10.87
C MET A 114 -2.12 14.12 -10.02
N VAL A 115 -2.48 14.04 -8.74
CA VAL A 115 -2.41 15.18 -7.82
C VAL A 115 -0.96 15.54 -7.52
N GLY A 116 -0.10 14.54 -7.34
CA GLY A 116 1.33 14.69 -7.08
C GLY A 116 2.12 15.38 -8.20
N GLU A 117 1.61 15.39 -9.43
CA GLU A 117 2.17 16.18 -10.54
C GLU A 117 1.90 17.68 -10.41
N VAL A 118 0.86 18.07 -9.65
CA VAL A 118 0.54 19.47 -9.38
C VAL A 118 1.11 19.91 -8.04
N ARG A 119 1.02 19.06 -7.00
CA ARG A 119 1.52 19.36 -5.65
C ARG A 119 2.06 18.11 -4.95
N ARG A 120 3.22 18.22 -4.31
CA ARG A 120 3.93 17.09 -3.68
C ARG A 120 3.54 16.84 -2.22
N ASP A 121 2.78 17.73 -1.61
CA ASP A 121 2.31 17.63 -0.21
C ASP A 121 1.04 16.79 -0.05
N VAL A 122 0.57 16.15 -1.12
CA VAL A 122 -0.61 15.28 -1.08
C VAL A 122 -0.41 14.07 -0.17
N ARG A 123 -1.47 13.73 0.58
CA ARG A 123 -1.58 12.52 1.40
C ARG A 123 -2.91 11.83 1.10
N ILE A 124 -2.92 10.50 1.14
CA ILE A 124 -4.15 9.72 0.98
C ILE A 124 -4.56 9.11 2.32
N VAL A 125 -5.83 9.28 2.67
CA VAL A 125 -6.40 8.59 3.84
C VAL A 125 -6.58 7.11 3.47
N ALA A 126 -5.94 6.23 4.22
CA ALA A 126 -5.90 4.81 3.91
C ALA A 126 -6.02 3.96 5.18
N ASN A 127 -6.38 2.70 5.00
CA ASN A 127 -6.41 1.74 6.10
C ASN A 127 -4.99 1.56 6.69
N ASP A 128 -4.90 1.44 8.00
CA ASP A 128 -3.66 1.27 8.75
C ASP A 128 -2.85 0.03 8.33
N VAL A 129 -3.50 -1.00 7.77
CA VAL A 129 -2.81 -2.19 7.20
C VAL A 129 -1.82 -1.79 6.11
N LEU A 130 -2.10 -0.72 5.35
CA LEU A 130 -1.22 -0.24 4.29
C LEU A 130 0.04 0.45 4.80
N MET A 131 0.12 0.78 6.09
CA MET A 131 1.33 1.32 6.72
C MET A 131 2.51 0.34 6.76
N ASN A 132 2.24 -0.96 6.55
CA ASN A 132 3.29 -1.97 6.39
C ASN A 132 3.93 -1.95 4.98
N PHE A 133 3.46 -1.06 4.10
CA PHE A 133 3.95 -0.93 2.74
C PHE A 133 4.98 0.21 2.66
N ASP A 134 6.21 -0.09 3.06
CA ASP A 134 7.29 0.87 3.24
C ASP A 134 7.53 1.84 2.07
N PRO A 135 7.49 1.42 0.78
CA PRO A 135 7.83 2.32 -0.32
C PRO A 135 6.98 3.59 -0.40
N ILE A 136 5.72 3.55 0.03
CA ILE A 136 4.78 4.69 -0.07
C ILE A 136 4.11 5.06 1.24
N LYS A 137 4.56 4.52 2.36
CA LYS A 137 3.95 4.80 3.69
C LYS A 137 3.88 6.28 4.02
N ASN A 138 4.83 7.08 3.55
CA ASN A 138 4.89 8.53 3.79
C ASN A 138 3.78 9.31 3.07
N LEU A 139 3.12 8.69 2.11
CA LEU A 139 1.98 9.27 1.39
C LEU A 139 0.63 8.91 2.04
N PHE A 140 0.63 8.07 3.09
CA PHE A 140 -0.58 7.62 3.74
C PHE A 140 -0.86 8.38 5.04
N LEU A 141 -2.13 8.67 5.26
CA LEU A 141 -2.69 9.04 6.56
C LEU A 141 -3.50 7.84 7.08
N PRO A 142 -2.97 7.08 8.05
CA PRO A 142 -3.62 5.86 8.50
C PRO A 142 -4.88 6.15 9.30
N VAL A 143 -5.95 5.44 8.97
CA VAL A 143 -7.20 5.42 9.73
C VAL A 143 -7.64 3.98 10.00
N ASP A 144 -8.17 3.73 11.18
CA ASP A 144 -8.76 2.43 11.54
C ASP A 144 -10.23 2.40 11.11
N ASN A 145 -10.48 2.00 9.87
CA ASN A 145 -11.83 1.85 9.31
C ASN A 145 -12.36 0.41 9.36
N LEU A 146 -11.54 -0.56 9.82
CA LEU A 146 -11.93 -1.97 10.01
C LEU A 146 -12.26 -2.29 11.47
N GLY A 147 -12.01 -1.38 12.40
CA GLY A 147 -12.29 -1.51 13.83
C GLY A 147 -13.64 -0.95 14.24
N LYS A 148 -13.77 -0.57 15.52
CA LYS A 148 -15.01 -0.04 16.10
C LYS A 148 -15.31 1.43 15.77
N GLY A 149 -14.84 1.92 14.63
CA GLY A 149 -15.03 3.29 14.13
C GLY A 149 -13.78 4.14 14.19
N THR A 150 -13.78 5.21 13.39
CA THR A 150 -12.68 6.19 13.32
C THR A 150 -12.43 6.81 14.69
N ARG A 151 -11.21 6.68 15.18
CA ARG A 151 -10.85 7.23 16.50
C ARG A 151 -10.63 8.73 16.39
N LYS A 152 -10.89 9.45 17.47
CA LYS A 152 -10.62 10.90 17.57
C LYS A 152 -9.19 11.23 17.11
N ARG A 153 -8.22 10.40 17.47
CA ARG A 153 -6.81 10.52 17.05
C ARG A 153 -6.60 10.46 15.53
N ASP A 154 -7.42 9.69 14.81
CA ASP A 154 -7.30 9.56 13.36
C ASP A 154 -7.82 10.83 12.68
N ILE A 155 -8.88 11.42 13.20
CA ILE A 155 -9.39 12.73 12.76
C ILE A 155 -8.37 13.82 13.04
N GLU A 156 -7.77 13.85 14.24
CA GLU A 156 -6.73 14.80 14.60
C GLU A 156 -5.55 14.76 13.63
N ARG A 157 -5.08 13.57 13.24
CA ARG A 157 -4.01 13.40 12.22
C ARG A 157 -4.37 13.99 10.85
N ILE A 158 -5.63 13.82 10.43
CA ILE A 158 -6.10 14.39 9.16
C ILE A 158 -6.12 15.92 9.26
N VAL A 159 -6.61 16.45 10.37
CA VAL A 159 -6.63 17.90 10.62
C VAL A 159 -5.22 18.46 10.68
N ASP A 160 -4.30 17.79 11.38
CA ASP A 160 -2.88 18.21 11.45
C ASP A 160 -2.22 18.23 10.08
N ALA A 161 -2.51 17.21 9.23
CA ALA A 161 -2.00 17.17 7.87
C ALA A 161 -2.52 18.31 6.98
N LEU A 162 -3.72 18.84 7.25
CA LEU A 162 -4.27 20.00 6.57
C LEU A 162 -3.68 21.33 7.07
N HIS A 163 -2.95 21.31 8.18
CA HIS A 163 -2.29 22.50 8.75
C HIS A 163 -0.81 22.63 8.39
N GLN A 164 -0.25 21.63 7.73
CA GLN A 164 1.13 21.63 7.21
C GLN A 164 1.19 22.22 5.79
#